data_cc6dc20e7261821652f0f3a400f9dbea
#
_entry.id   cc6dc20e7261821652f0f3a400f9dbea
#
_cell.length_a   1.000
_cell.length_b   1.000
_cell.length_c   1.000
_cell.angle_alpha   90.00
_cell.angle_beta   90.00
_cell.angle_gamma   90.00
#
_symmetry.space_group_name_H-M   'P 1'
#
loop_
_entity.id
_entity.type
_entity.pdbx_description
1 polymer ?
#
loop_
_entity_poly.entity_id
_entity_poly.type
_entity_poly.pdbx_seq_one_letter_code
_entity_poly.pdbx_strand_id
1 'polypeptide(L)'
;MARNSTHDIVIIGGGAGGIATAASLLKRRPLLDIAIVEPQTEHYYQPGWTMVGGGVFDAPVTCRPMASVMPERAHWIRRAAASFQPEANRVTLDDGSTIEYKLLVVAPGIRLAWEQIKGLEESLGRNGVTSNYRYDLAPYTWELVRNLKSGRAIFSQPPMPIKCAGAPQKAMYLSCDAWAERGVLDAIDVEFRNAGGVLFGVEAYVPALMDYVARYGIDLKLQQKLVAVDSEAKTATFETIEGAETVTFDMLHAVPPQVAPDFLARSPLAQADSGFVEVDKHTLQHPRFANVFGLGDAASTPNAKTAAAARKQAPIVAVNALAVLDGRKPPALYDGYGSCPLTVERGRIVLAEFGYDGKLLPSFPRWLIDGTKPHRLSWLLKSEALPWIYWNGMLKGHEWLVKPKEAA
;
A
#
# COMPACT_ATOMS: atom_id res chain seq x y z
N MET A 1 15.57 29.19 -17.45
CA MET A 1 14.34 29.06 -18.27
C MET A 1 13.75 27.69 -17.98
N ALA A 2 12.50 27.64 -17.57
CA ALA A 2 11.78 26.37 -17.38
C ALA A 2 11.76 25.61 -18.69
N ARG A 3 12.24 24.36 -18.71
CA ARG A 3 12.24 23.53 -19.93
C ARG A 3 10.85 22.90 -20.08
N ASN A 4 10.15 23.24 -21.14
CA ASN A 4 8.93 22.54 -21.52
C ASN A 4 9.30 21.29 -22.32
N SER A 5 8.65 20.16 -22.02
CA SER A 5 8.78 18.91 -22.81
C SER A 5 7.39 18.39 -23.17
N THR A 6 7.34 17.59 -24.22
CA THR A 6 6.10 16.94 -24.69
C THR A 6 6.37 15.45 -24.84
N HIS A 7 5.48 14.61 -24.33
CA HIS A 7 5.59 13.16 -24.40
C HIS A 7 4.26 12.51 -24.83
N ASP A 8 4.31 11.31 -25.40
CA ASP A 8 3.08 10.57 -25.72
C ASP A 8 2.33 10.22 -24.44
N ILE A 9 3.06 9.72 -23.42
CA ILE A 9 2.49 9.36 -22.13
C ILE A 9 3.34 9.97 -21.00
N VAL A 10 2.66 10.65 -20.07
CA VAL A 10 3.26 11.08 -18.81
C VAL A 10 2.68 10.24 -17.66
N ILE A 11 3.56 9.71 -16.82
CA ILE A 11 3.20 8.92 -15.64
C ILE A 11 3.66 9.67 -14.40
N ILE A 12 2.75 9.99 -13.50
CA ILE A 12 3.04 10.64 -12.22
C ILE A 12 3.18 9.57 -11.14
N GLY A 13 4.40 9.46 -10.61
CA GLY A 13 4.79 8.48 -9.61
C GLY A 13 5.59 7.30 -10.17
N GLY A 14 6.82 7.13 -9.70
CA GLY A 14 7.72 6.00 -9.98
C GLY A 14 7.59 4.86 -8.97
N GLY A 15 6.44 4.74 -8.30
CA GLY A 15 6.13 3.62 -7.43
C GLY A 15 5.78 2.35 -8.20
N ALA A 16 5.28 1.33 -7.47
CA ALA A 16 4.92 0.02 -8.01
C ALA A 16 3.96 0.12 -9.21
N GLY A 17 2.92 0.96 -9.11
CA GLY A 17 1.92 1.14 -10.17
C GLY A 17 2.49 1.81 -11.41
N GLY A 18 3.20 2.94 -11.24
CA GLY A 18 3.73 3.72 -12.37
C GLY A 18 4.78 2.97 -13.18
N ILE A 19 5.78 2.38 -12.50
CA ILE A 19 6.83 1.59 -13.19
C ILE A 19 6.22 0.37 -13.90
N ALA A 20 5.34 -0.37 -13.22
CA ALA A 20 4.70 -1.53 -13.83
C ALA A 20 3.86 -1.16 -15.05
N THR A 21 3.16 0.00 -15.03
CA THR A 21 2.39 0.51 -16.18
C THR A 21 3.32 0.89 -17.32
N ALA A 22 4.41 1.64 -17.05
CA ALA A 22 5.40 1.99 -18.06
C ALA A 22 6.03 0.75 -18.72
N ALA A 23 6.42 -0.22 -17.91
CA ALA A 23 6.99 -1.48 -18.40
C ALA A 23 6.00 -2.27 -19.25
N SER A 24 4.72 -2.33 -18.85
CA SER A 24 3.64 -2.97 -19.60
C SER A 24 3.36 -2.27 -20.93
N LEU A 25 3.35 -0.94 -20.95
CA LEU A 25 3.21 -0.12 -22.16
C LEU A 25 4.36 -0.35 -23.14
N LEU A 26 5.59 -0.23 -22.69
CA LEU A 26 6.80 -0.39 -23.50
C LEU A 26 6.93 -1.80 -24.06
N LYS A 27 6.45 -2.82 -23.34
CA LYS A 27 6.44 -4.20 -23.83
C LYS A 27 5.48 -4.39 -25.01
N ARG A 28 4.36 -3.67 -25.01
CA ARG A 28 3.33 -3.70 -26.09
C ARG A 28 3.70 -2.79 -27.25
N ARG A 29 4.28 -1.64 -26.95
CA ARG A 29 4.64 -0.61 -27.94
C ARG A 29 6.02 -0.02 -27.58
N PRO A 30 7.12 -0.66 -28.04
CA PRO A 30 8.49 -0.31 -27.59
C PRO A 30 8.97 1.10 -27.96
N LEU A 31 8.32 1.77 -28.92
CA LEU A 31 8.72 3.10 -29.43
C LEU A 31 7.88 4.24 -28.82
N LEU A 32 7.05 3.96 -27.81
CA LEU A 32 6.31 5.01 -27.11
C LEU A 32 7.29 5.94 -26.36
N ASP A 33 7.03 7.22 -26.49
CA ASP A 33 7.72 8.25 -25.70
C ASP A 33 7.02 8.41 -24.36
N ILE A 34 7.62 7.83 -23.30
CA ILE A 34 7.07 7.81 -21.95
C ILE A 34 7.97 8.59 -21.00
N ALA A 35 7.41 9.58 -20.29
CA ALA A 35 8.05 10.23 -19.17
C ALA A 35 7.45 9.73 -17.83
N ILE A 36 8.30 9.44 -16.86
CA ILE A 36 7.93 9.13 -15.48
C ILE A 36 8.43 10.25 -14.58
N VAL A 37 7.50 10.94 -13.92
CA VAL A 37 7.78 12.01 -12.95
C VAL A 37 7.86 11.38 -11.57
N GLU A 38 9.07 11.35 -11.00
CA GLU A 38 9.34 10.75 -9.68
C GLU A 38 10.53 11.46 -9.01
N PRO A 39 10.33 12.15 -7.88
CA PRO A 39 11.39 12.87 -7.19
C PRO A 39 12.36 11.96 -6.40
N GLN A 40 11.89 10.77 -5.97
CA GLN A 40 12.66 9.90 -5.09
C GLN A 40 13.77 9.16 -5.85
N THR A 41 14.89 8.97 -5.18
CA THR A 41 16.05 8.22 -5.71
C THR A 41 16.05 6.75 -5.32
N GLU A 42 15.21 6.38 -4.36
CA GLU A 42 15.06 5.02 -3.86
C GLU A 42 13.66 4.46 -4.18
N HIS A 43 13.62 3.20 -4.50
CA HIS A 43 12.38 2.44 -4.73
C HIS A 43 12.22 1.34 -3.70
N TYR A 44 11.04 1.24 -3.10
CA TYR A 44 10.79 0.35 -1.98
C TYR A 44 9.78 -0.76 -2.31
N TYR A 45 10.13 -2.00 -1.96
CA TYR A 45 9.19 -3.09 -1.84
C TYR A 45 8.47 -3.01 -0.49
N GLN A 46 7.52 -2.06 -0.37
CA GLN A 46 6.80 -1.77 0.88
C GLN A 46 6.12 -2.99 1.52
N PRO A 47 5.56 -3.99 0.75
CA PRO A 47 5.01 -5.20 1.35
C PRO A 47 6.00 -6.03 2.18
N GLY A 48 7.30 -5.79 2.03
CA GLY A 48 8.37 -6.41 2.82
C GLY A 48 8.56 -5.80 4.22
N TRP A 49 8.11 -4.56 4.46
CA TRP A 49 8.39 -3.88 5.73
C TRP A 49 7.76 -4.56 6.95
N THR A 50 6.60 -5.20 6.81
CA THR A 50 6.03 -6.03 7.88
C THR A 50 6.89 -7.26 8.19
N MET A 51 7.61 -7.80 7.20
CA MET A 51 8.55 -8.89 7.39
C MET A 51 9.86 -8.39 8.05
N VAL A 52 10.27 -7.15 7.76
CA VAL A 52 11.39 -6.49 8.45
C VAL A 52 11.05 -6.28 9.93
N GLY A 53 9.90 -5.66 10.22
CA GLY A 53 9.44 -5.44 11.60
C GLY A 53 9.15 -6.72 12.38
N GLY A 54 8.93 -7.84 11.68
CA GLY A 54 8.82 -9.19 12.25
C GLY A 54 10.15 -9.97 12.31
N GLY A 55 11.29 -9.34 11.92
CA GLY A 55 12.61 -9.97 11.96
C GLY A 55 12.82 -11.12 10.96
N VAL A 56 12.07 -11.12 9.86
CA VAL A 56 12.17 -12.14 8.79
C VAL A 56 13.04 -11.65 7.64
N PHE A 57 12.98 -10.35 7.34
CA PHE A 57 13.80 -9.72 6.31
C PHE A 57 14.75 -8.69 6.91
N ASP A 58 15.92 -8.55 6.30
CA ASP A 58 16.75 -7.37 6.49
C ASP A 58 16.21 -6.21 5.64
N ALA A 59 16.20 -4.99 6.20
CA ALA A 59 15.62 -3.82 5.52
C ALA A 59 16.19 -3.58 4.10
N PRO A 60 17.51 -3.70 3.84
CA PRO A 60 18.09 -3.44 2.52
C PRO A 60 17.52 -4.30 1.40
N VAL A 61 17.03 -5.53 1.66
CA VAL A 61 16.46 -6.38 0.61
C VAL A 61 15.14 -5.80 0.06
N THR A 62 14.54 -4.86 0.76
CA THR A 62 13.29 -4.18 0.38
C THR A 62 13.50 -2.83 -0.30
N CYS A 63 14.75 -2.42 -0.53
CA CYS A 63 15.11 -1.14 -1.14
C CYS A 63 16.04 -1.36 -2.33
N ARG A 64 15.85 -0.58 -3.40
CA ARG A 64 16.76 -0.51 -4.56
C ARG A 64 16.86 0.92 -5.06
N PRO A 65 17.99 1.34 -5.64
CA PRO A 65 18.09 2.62 -6.35
C PRO A 65 17.00 2.71 -7.42
N MET A 66 16.27 3.83 -7.48
CA MET A 66 15.21 4.07 -8.46
C MET A 66 15.70 3.85 -9.90
N ALA A 67 16.92 4.28 -10.21
CA ALA A 67 17.54 4.10 -11.52
C ALA A 67 17.62 2.63 -11.95
N SER A 68 17.76 1.69 -11.02
CA SER A 68 17.90 0.25 -11.33
C SER A 68 16.55 -0.42 -11.69
N VAL A 69 15.45 0.22 -11.37
CA VAL A 69 14.09 -0.30 -11.61
C VAL A 69 13.33 0.48 -12.68
N MET A 70 13.82 1.69 -13.05
CA MET A 70 13.26 2.45 -14.17
C MET A 70 13.35 1.64 -15.46
N PRO A 71 12.28 1.59 -16.28
CA PRO A 71 12.36 1.02 -17.61
C PRO A 71 13.36 1.81 -18.47
N GLU A 72 14.31 1.13 -19.11
CA GLU A 72 15.42 1.75 -19.85
C GLU A 72 14.99 2.76 -20.91
N ARG A 73 13.79 2.58 -21.49
CA ARG A 73 13.25 3.45 -22.55
C ARG A 73 12.31 4.53 -22.02
N ALA A 74 12.11 4.64 -20.71
CA ALA A 74 11.33 5.70 -20.12
C ALA A 74 12.24 6.87 -19.71
N HIS A 75 11.78 8.10 -19.94
CA HIS A 75 12.46 9.31 -19.47
C HIS A 75 12.12 9.54 -17.99
N TRP A 76 13.09 9.33 -17.12
CA TRP A 76 12.91 9.64 -15.70
C TRP A 76 13.14 11.13 -15.42
N ILE A 77 12.06 11.83 -15.05
CA ILE A 77 12.09 13.24 -14.64
C ILE A 77 12.12 13.29 -13.11
N ARG A 78 13.30 13.66 -12.56
CA ARG A 78 13.55 13.72 -11.11
C ARG A 78 12.97 14.99 -10.49
N ARG A 79 11.65 15.13 -10.57
CA ARG A 79 10.89 16.27 -10.06
C ARG A 79 9.57 15.76 -9.46
N ALA A 80 8.96 16.59 -8.61
CA ALA A 80 7.61 16.36 -8.14
C ALA A 80 6.59 17.06 -9.03
N ALA A 81 5.43 16.42 -9.26
CA ALA A 81 4.29 17.10 -9.84
C ALA A 81 3.70 18.08 -8.83
N ALA A 82 3.42 19.30 -9.24
CA ALA A 82 2.86 20.36 -8.42
C ALA A 82 1.38 20.64 -8.72
N SER A 83 0.98 20.61 -10.00
CA SER A 83 -0.42 20.80 -10.40
C SER A 83 -0.73 20.19 -11.77
N PHE A 84 -2.03 20.02 -12.03
CA PHE A 84 -2.57 19.48 -13.27
C PHE A 84 -3.47 20.51 -13.98
N GLN A 85 -3.35 20.57 -15.30
CA GLN A 85 -4.20 21.35 -16.21
C GLN A 85 -4.72 20.41 -17.28
N PRO A 86 -5.69 19.52 -16.95
CA PRO A 86 -6.10 18.44 -17.84
C PRO A 86 -6.77 18.92 -19.12
N GLU A 87 -7.44 20.06 -19.12
CA GLU A 87 -8.01 20.69 -20.31
C GLU A 87 -6.93 21.10 -21.33
N ALA A 88 -5.72 21.45 -20.83
CA ALA A 88 -4.57 21.82 -21.67
C ALA A 88 -3.60 20.64 -21.87
N ASN A 89 -3.92 19.44 -21.37
CA ASN A 89 -3.06 18.26 -21.37
C ASN A 89 -1.65 18.55 -20.79
N ARG A 90 -1.59 19.22 -19.63
CA ARG A 90 -0.34 19.74 -19.06
C ARG A 90 -0.23 19.40 -17.58
N VAL A 91 1.01 19.09 -17.17
CA VAL A 91 1.43 18.97 -15.77
C VAL A 91 2.49 20.04 -15.47
N THR A 92 2.33 20.74 -14.36
CA THR A 92 3.36 21.66 -13.84
C THR A 92 4.16 20.95 -12.75
N LEU A 93 5.48 21.07 -12.79
CA LEU A 93 6.41 20.51 -11.83
C LEU A 93 6.74 21.49 -10.71
N ASP A 94 7.45 21.01 -9.67
CA ASP A 94 7.87 21.76 -8.48
C ASP A 94 8.86 22.92 -8.77
N ASP A 95 9.56 22.88 -9.90
CA ASP A 95 10.45 23.95 -10.37
C ASP A 95 9.77 24.94 -11.34
N GLY A 96 8.46 24.82 -11.55
CA GLY A 96 7.68 25.65 -12.47
C GLY A 96 7.79 25.25 -13.95
N SER A 97 8.58 24.23 -14.30
CA SER A 97 8.59 23.67 -15.65
C SER A 97 7.28 22.92 -15.94
N THR A 98 6.97 22.73 -17.23
CA THR A 98 5.73 22.05 -17.63
C THR A 98 6.00 20.92 -18.58
N ILE A 99 5.16 19.89 -18.49
CA ILE A 99 5.17 18.71 -19.37
C ILE A 99 3.80 18.60 -20.04
N GLU A 100 3.80 18.56 -21.36
CA GLU A 100 2.60 18.27 -22.16
C GLU A 100 2.52 16.79 -22.49
N TYR A 101 1.30 16.26 -22.61
CA TYR A 101 1.06 14.85 -22.83
C TYR A 101 -0.10 14.62 -23.82
N LYS A 102 -0.08 13.49 -24.51
CA LYS A 102 -1.28 12.97 -25.19
C LYS A 102 -2.15 12.18 -24.21
N LEU A 103 -1.52 11.47 -23.25
CA LEU A 103 -2.18 10.68 -22.24
C LEU A 103 -1.44 10.79 -20.89
N LEU A 104 -2.22 10.86 -19.80
CA LEU A 104 -1.72 10.96 -18.43
C LEU A 104 -2.08 9.71 -17.61
N VAL A 105 -1.11 9.18 -16.85
CA VAL A 105 -1.34 8.15 -15.84
C VAL A 105 -0.97 8.70 -14.46
N VAL A 106 -1.92 8.66 -13.53
CA VAL A 106 -1.77 9.21 -12.17
C VAL A 106 -1.62 8.08 -11.16
N ALA A 107 -0.41 7.89 -10.63
CA ALA A 107 -0.05 6.80 -9.71
C ALA A 107 0.91 7.22 -8.58
N PRO A 108 0.75 8.41 -7.94
CA PRO A 108 1.69 8.91 -6.91
C PRO A 108 1.55 8.17 -5.57
N GLY A 109 0.62 7.23 -5.45
CA GLY A 109 0.38 6.52 -4.20
C GLY A 109 -0.48 7.29 -3.21
N ILE A 110 -0.28 7.01 -1.91
CA ILE A 110 -1.03 7.56 -0.78
C ILE A 110 -0.06 8.21 0.21
N ARG A 111 -0.48 9.29 0.87
CA ARG A 111 0.28 9.99 1.90
C ARG A 111 -0.10 9.50 3.28
N LEU A 112 0.90 9.31 4.13
CA LEU A 112 0.73 9.02 5.56
C LEU A 112 0.65 10.36 6.30
N ALA A 113 -0.47 10.64 6.95
CA ALA A 113 -0.73 11.92 7.62
C ALA A 113 -0.33 11.83 9.11
N TRP A 114 0.99 11.76 9.37
CA TRP A 114 1.54 11.65 10.72
C TRP A 114 1.13 12.81 11.60
N GLU A 115 1.05 14.01 11.03
CA GLU A 115 0.65 15.27 11.65
C GLU A 115 -0.79 15.30 12.16
N GLN A 116 -1.64 14.38 11.69
CA GLN A 116 -3.03 14.29 12.16
C GLN A 116 -3.19 13.60 13.51
N ILE A 117 -2.11 13.02 14.04
CA ILE A 117 -2.08 12.48 15.41
C ILE A 117 -1.13 13.35 16.21
N LYS A 118 -1.66 14.07 17.18
CA LYS A 118 -0.89 15.03 18.00
C LYS A 118 0.31 14.33 18.64
N GLY A 119 1.51 14.87 18.47
CA GLY A 119 2.75 14.38 19.06
C GLY A 119 3.30 13.08 18.45
N LEU A 120 2.66 12.51 17.42
CA LEU A 120 3.14 11.26 16.81
C LEU A 120 4.41 11.46 16.00
N GLU A 121 4.47 12.49 15.17
CA GLU A 121 5.59 12.70 14.25
C GLU A 121 6.92 12.86 15.01
N GLU A 122 6.92 13.64 16.09
CA GLU A 122 8.06 13.86 16.98
C GLU A 122 8.42 12.61 17.78
N SER A 123 7.46 11.74 18.02
CA SER A 123 7.62 10.53 18.84
C SER A 123 8.20 9.34 18.07
N LEU A 124 8.12 9.35 16.73
CA LEU A 124 8.54 8.23 15.91
C LEU A 124 10.03 7.91 16.03
N GLY A 125 10.35 6.63 16.24
CA GLY A 125 11.73 6.12 16.33
C GLY A 125 12.36 6.28 17.71
N ARG A 126 11.60 6.66 18.74
CA ARG A 126 12.11 6.83 20.13
C ARG A 126 11.08 6.36 21.17
N ASN A 127 11.55 6.05 22.36
CA ASN A 127 10.76 5.73 23.57
C ASN A 127 9.65 4.69 23.34
N GLY A 128 9.88 3.72 22.44
CA GLY A 128 8.94 2.65 22.15
C GLY A 128 7.93 2.92 21.04
N VAL A 129 7.94 4.10 20.38
CA VAL A 129 7.01 4.45 19.30
C VAL A 129 7.59 4.12 17.94
N THR A 130 6.90 3.26 17.18
CA THR A 130 7.37 2.73 15.89
C THR A 130 6.24 2.56 14.88
N SER A 131 6.60 2.21 13.63
CA SER A 131 5.65 1.87 12.57
C SER A 131 6.32 1.07 11.45
N ASN A 132 5.67 0.02 10.97
CA ASN A 132 6.08 -0.68 9.75
C ASN A 132 5.60 0.02 8.45
N TYR A 133 5.08 1.23 8.55
CA TYR A 133 4.69 2.06 7.40
C TYR A 133 5.79 3.02 6.94
N ARG A 134 6.97 2.99 7.60
CA ARG A 134 8.19 3.68 7.19
C ARG A 134 9.36 2.71 7.14
N TYR A 135 10.19 2.85 6.12
CA TYR A 135 11.36 1.99 5.87
C TYR A 135 12.36 2.00 7.04
N ASP A 136 12.67 3.19 7.53
CA ASP A 136 13.63 3.43 8.62
C ASP A 136 13.12 2.97 9.99
N LEU A 137 11.81 2.86 10.18
CA LEU A 137 11.20 2.45 11.44
C LEU A 137 10.95 0.93 11.54
N ALA A 138 10.83 0.23 10.42
CA ALA A 138 10.60 -1.21 10.45
C ALA A 138 11.70 -1.99 11.17
N PRO A 139 13.02 -1.69 11.02
CA PRO A 139 14.07 -2.29 11.85
C PRO A 139 13.92 -1.97 13.34
N TYR A 140 13.51 -0.75 13.69
CA TYR A 140 13.26 -0.35 15.08
C TYR A 140 12.06 -1.11 15.68
N THR A 141 11.03 -1.41 14.88
CA THR A 141 9.94 -2.30 15.34
C THR A 141 10.51 -3.65 15.79
N TRP A 142 11.38 -4.25 15.00
CA TRP A 142 12.00 -5.53 15.35
C TRP A 142 12.92 -5.42 16.58
N GLU A 143 13.64 -4.31 16.72
CA GLU A 143 14.44 -4.05 17.91
C GLU A 143 13.58 -4.01 19.18
N LEU A 144 12.46 -3.28 19.16
CA LEU A 144 11.50 -3.23 20.27
C LEU A 144 10.94 -4.61 20.59
N VAL A 145 10.50 -5.36 19.58
CA VAL A 145 9.97 -6.72 19.75
C VAL A 145 11.00 -7.64 20.42
N ARG A 146 12.27 -7.59 19.97
CA ARG A 146 13.33 -8.41 20.57
C ARG A 146 13.66 -8.07 22.01
N ASN A 147 13.53 -6.81 22.39
CA ASN A 147 13.98 -6.32 23.69
C ASN A 147 12.86 -6.32 24.74
N LEU A 148 11.59 -6.25 24.32
CA LEU A 148 10.45 -6.28 25.24
C LEU A 148 10.34 -7.67 25.90
N LYS A 149 10.28 -7.69 27.23
CA LYS A 149 10.16 -8.91 28.06
C LYS A 149 8.87 -8.91 28.89
N SER A 150 8.32 -7.75 29.16
CA SER A 150 7.07 -7.55 29.91
C SER A 150 6.55 -6.14 29.66
N GLY A 151 5.31 -5.87 30.04
CA GLY A 151 4.66 -4.58 29.93
C GLY A 151 3.58 -4.56 28.85
N ARG A 152 3.24 -3.37 28.32
CA ARG A 152 2.13 -3.21 27.40
C ARG A 152 2.61 -2.88 25.98
N ALA A 153 2.15 -3.68 25.02
CA ALA A 153 2.38 -3.48 23.58
C ALA A 153 1.07 -3.16 22.87
N ILE A 154 0.99 -1.97 22.28
CA ILE A 154 -0.21 -1.49 21.58
C ILE A 154 0.06 -1.43 20.08
N PHE A 155 -0.87 -1.96 19.28
CA PHE A 155 -0.87 -1.86 17.83
C PHE A 155 -2.13 -1.10 17.40
N SER A 156 -1.98 -0.01 16.64
CA SER A 156 -3.12 0.79 16.20
C SER A 156 -3.41 0.63 14.72
N GLN A 157 -4.70 0.71 14.35
CA GLN A 157 -5.15 0.78 12.97
C GLN A 157 -6.05 2.00 12.79
N PRO A 158 -5.74 2.90 11.82
CA PRO A 158 -6.55 4.09 11.56
C PRO A 158 -7.84 3.74 10.82
N PRO A 159 -8.79 4.70 10.67
CA PRO A 159 -9.93 4.52 9.79
C PRO A 159 -9.50 4.32 8.32
N MET A 160 -10.39 3.72 7.54
CA MET A 160 -10.20 3.60 6.09
C MET A 160 -10.23 4.99 5.41
N PRO A 161 -9.51 5.18 4.31
CA PRO A 161 -8.71 4.20 3.59
C PRO A 161 -7.32 3.96 4.19
N ILE A 162 -6.78 2.76 4.00
CA ILE A 162 -5.45 2.37 4.44
C ILE A 162 -4.78 1.48 3.38
N LYS A 163 -3.49 1.73 3.07
CA LYS A 163 -2.74 0.78 2.25
C LYS A 163 -2.49 -0.49 3.06
N CYS A 164 -2.94 -1.63 2.51
CA CYS A 164 -2.88 -2.94 3.17
C CYS A 164 -3.49 -2.95 4.58
N ALA A 165 -4.83 -2.91 4.69
CA ALA A 165 -5.56 -2.93 5.96
C ALA A 165 -5.17 -4.06 6.94
N GLY A 166 -4.57 -5.14 6.44
CA GLY A 166 -4.01 -6.19 7.28
C GLY A 166 -2.58 -5.93 7.78
N ALA A 167 -1.89 -4.86 7.39
CA ALA A 167 -0.49 -4.66 7.79
C ALA A 167 -0.30 -4.39 9.29
N PRO A 168 -1.16 -3.62 9.98
CA PRO A 168 -1.07 -3.46 11.43
C PRO A 168 -1.23 -4.80 12.17
N GLN A 169 -2.17 -5.64 11.74
CA GLN A 169 -2.38 -6.98 12.30
C GLN A 169 -1.16 -7.88 12.09
N LYS A 170 -0.51 -7.82 10.92
CA LYS A 170 0.71 -8.59 10.66
C LYS A 170 1.84 -8.21 11.60
N ALA A 171 2.00 -6.91 11.91
CA ALA A 171 2.97 -6.45 12.88
C ALA A 171 2.68 -7.06 14.26
N MET A 172 1.43 -7.01 14.69
CA MET A 172 0.97 -7.58 15.95
C MET A 172 1.20 -9.10 16.02
N TYR A 173 0.69 -9.87 15.05
CA TYR A 173 0.81 -11.33 15.09
C TYR A 173 2.27 -11.81 15.06
N LEU A 174 3.13 -11.21 14.22
CA LEU A 174 4.54 -11.58 14.17
C LEU A 174 5.28 -11.19 15.45
N SER A 175 4.87 -10.12 16.13
CA SER A 175 5.41 -9.77 17.45
C SER A 175 4.99 -10.77 18.52
N CYS A 176 3.70 -11.12 18.57
CA CYS A 176 3.18 -12.14 19.50
C CYS A 176 3.87 -13.50 19.30
N ASP A 177 4.03 -13.92 18.04
CA ASP A 177 4.72 -15.17 17.71
C ASP A 177 6.17 -15.18 18.22
N ALA A 178 6.90 -14.08 17.99
CA ALA A 178 8.27 -13.94 18.49
C ALA A 178 8.36 -13.92 20.03
N TRP A 179 7.38 -13.32 20.71
CA TRP A 179 7.29 -13.33 22.17
C TRP A 179 6.92 -14.72 22.72
N ALA A 180 6.01 -15.43 22.06
CA ALA A 180 5.64 -16.80 22.39
C ALA A 180 6.82 -17.76 22.23
N GLU A 181 7.56 -17.69 21.11
CA GLU A 181 8.79 -18.49 20.90
C GLU A 181 9.85 -18.27 21.98
N ARG A 182 9.90 -17.06 22.53
CA ARG A 182 10.84 -16.68 23.62
C ARG A 182 10.30 -16.97 25.02
N GLY A 183 9.06 -17.41 25.17
CA GLY A 183 8.41 -17.69 26.44
C GLY A 183 8.14 -16.44 27.29
N VAL A 184 7.98 -15.25 26.69
CA VAL A 184 7.72 -13.98 27.38
C VAL A 184 6.33 -13.40 27.09
N LEU A 185 5.57 -14.01 26.21
CA LEU A 185 4.25 -13.47 25.78
C LEU A 185 3.30 -13.26 26.97
N ASP A 186 3.25 -14.19 27.91
CA ASP A 186 2.37 -14.12 29.08
C ASP A 186 2.65 -12.93 30.02
N ALA A 187 3.83 -12.30 29.89
CA ALA A 187 4.20 -11.10 30.65
C ALA A 187 3.95 -9.79 29.86
N ILE A 188 3.38 -9.87 28.68
CA ILE A 188 3.13 -8.72 27.79
C ILE A 188 1.63 -8.59 27.53
N ASP A 189 1.06 -7.47 27.96
CA ASP A 189 -0.32 -7.10 27.65
C ASP A 189 -0.38 -6.60 26.20
N VAL A 190 -0.93 -7.41 25.28
CA VAL A 190 -1.02 -7.06 23.86
C VAL A 190 -2.40 -6.51 23.55
N GLU A 191 -2.45 -5.27 23.06
CA GLU A 191 -3.69 -4.63 22.61
C GLU A 191 -3.67 -4.37 21.10
N PHE A 192 -4.78 -4.68 20.42
CA PHE A 192 -5.03 -4.22 19.06
C PHE A 192 -6.18 -3.24 19.05
N ARG A 193 -5.87 -1.95 18.82
CA ARG A 193 -6.85 -0.85 18.81
C ARG A 193 -7.14 -0.44 17.37
N ASN A 194 -8.34 -0.77 16.91
CA ASN A 194 -8.80 -0.53 15.54
C ASN A 194 -9.89 0.55 15.53
N ALA A 195 -9.70 1.60 14.73
CA ALA A 195 -10.71 2.63 14.54
C ALA A 195 -11.98 2.11 13.83
N GLY A 196 -11.89 0.99 13.11
CA GLY A 196 -13.04 0.34 12.48
C GLY A 196 -13.85 -0.55 13.43
N GLY A 197 -15.04 -0.92 13.00
CA GLY A 197 -15.95 -1.78 13.77
C GLY A 197 -15.76 -3.29 13.58
N VAL A 198 -14.79 -3.73 12.76
CA VAL A 198 -14.51 -5.15 12.48
C VAL A 198 -13.00 -5.38 12.40
N LEU A 199 -12.54 -6.59 12.74
CA LEU A 199 -11.13 -6.95 12.67
C LEU A 199 -10.60 -6.92 11.22
N PHE A 200 -11.38 -7.43 10.27
CA PHE A 200 -11.03 -7.43 8.85
C PHE A 200 -12.28 -7.33 7.98
N GLY A 201 -12.22 -6.56 6.89
CA GLY A 201 -13.39 -6.22 6.07
C GLY A 201 -13.96 -7.34 5.19
N VAL A 202 -13.33 -8.52 5.15
CA VAL A 202 -13.84 -9.69 4.42
C VAL A 202 -14.07 -10.82 5.40
N GLU A 203 -15.35 -11.11 5.68
CA GLU A 203 -15.80 -12.00 6.75
C GLU A 203 -15.20 -13.41 6.68
N ALA A 204 -15.01 -13.95 5.48
CA ALA A 204 -14.49 -15.32 5.28
C ALA A 204 -13.09 -15.55 5.90
N TYR A 205 -12.33 -14.50 6.16
CA TYR A 205 -11.00 -14.60 6.77
C TYR A 205 -11.00 -14.36 8.28
N VAL A 206 -12.07 -13.76 8.82
CA VAL A 206 -12.17 -13.36 10.24
C VAL A 206 -12.01 -14.54 11.21
N PRO A 207 -12.64 -15.72 11.00
CA PRO A 207 -12.50 -16.82 11.94
C PRO A 207 -11.04 -17.23 12.20
N ALA A 208 -10.25 -17.42 11.12
CA ALA A 208 -8.85 -17.78 11.26
C ALA A 208 -8.00 -16.69 11.95
N LEU A 209 -8.35 -15.42 11.79
CA LEU A 209 -7.67 -14.31 12.47
C LEU A 209 -8.06 -14.26 13.95
N MET A 210 -9.31 -14.50 14.29
CA MET A 210 -9.80 -14.56 15.68
C MET A 210 -9.21 -15.74 16.46
N ASP A 211 -8.94 -16.87 15.80
CA ASP A 211 -8.20 -17.98 16.43
C ASP A 211 -6.83 -17.54 16.92
N TYR A 212 -6.13 -16.68 16.17
CA TYR A 212 -4.84 -16.14 16.60
C TYR A 212 -4.97 -15.01 17.63
N VAL A 213 -6.03 -14.20 17.57
CA VAL A 213 -6.35 -13.24 18.65
C VAL A 213 -6.51 -13.99 19.97
N ALA A 214 -7.30 -15.06 19.99
CA ALA A 214 -7.50 -15.89 21.19
C ALA A 214 -6.23 -16.61 21.62
N ARG A 215 -5.49 -17.20 20.67
CA ARG A 215 -4.25 -17.96 20.93
C ARG A 215 -3.17 -17.11 21.60
N TYR A 216 -3.05 -15.86 21.20
CA TYR A 216 -2.02 -14.94 21.73
C TYR A 216 -2.54 -14.07 22.88
N GLY A 217 -3.78 -14.25 23.32
CA GLY A 217 -4.38 -13.46 24.40
C GLY A 217 -4.48 -11.96 24.08
N ILE A 218 -4.70 -11.62 22.79
CA ILE A 218 -4.76 -10.23 22.34
C ILE A 218 -6.07 -9.59 22.79
N ASP A 219 -5.99 -8.44 23.45
CA ASP A 219 -7.14 -7.58 23.76
C ASP A 219 -7.51 -6.77 22.50
N LEU A 220 -8.56 -7.24 21.80
CA LEU A 220 -9.09 -6.60 20.59
C LEU A 220 -10.08 -5.52 20.94
N LYS A 221 -9.71 -4.26 20.70
CA LYS A 221 -10.55 -3.08 20.92
C LYS A 221 -10.95 -2.45 19.58
N LEU A 222 -12.22 -2.47 19.28
CA LEU A 222 -12.80 -1.88 18.06
C LEU A 222 -13.34 -0.48 18.35
N GLN A 223 -13.51 0.31 17.29
CA GLN A 223 -13.98 1.71 17.35
C GLN A 223 -13.10 2.59 18.25
N GLN A 224 -11.78 2.35 18.19
CA GLN A 224 -10.79 3.10 18.95
C GLN A 224 -9.76 3.72 18.02
N LYS A 225 -9.79 5.05 17.90
CA LYS A 225 -8.95 5.83 16.99
C LYS A 225 -7.83 6.51 17.78
N LEU A 226 -6.59 6.25 17.43
CA LEU A 226 -5.43 6.95 17.99
C LEU A 226 -5.48 8.43 17.57
N VAL A 227 -5.39 9.36 18.54
CA VAL A 227 -5.47 10.81 18.31
C VAL A 227 -4.31 11.59 18.90
N ALA A 228 -3.60 11.04 19.89
CA ALA A 228 -2.40 11.68 20.44
C ALA A 228 -1.39 10.67 20.97
N VAL A 229 -0.11 11.01 20.93
CA VAL A 229 1.01 10.26 21.49
C VAL A 229 1.93 11.21 22.22
N ASP A 230 2.38 10.82 23.42
CA ASP A 230 3.46 11.45 24.15
C ASP A 230 4.49 10.36 24.47
N SER A 231 5.61 10.37 23.74
CA SER A 231 6.65 9.36 23.90
C SER A 231 7.47 9.54 25.17
N GLU A 232 7.57 10.77 25.72
CA GLU A 232 8.30 11.00 26.96
C GLU A 232 7.51 10.47 28.18
N ALA A 233 6.19 10.74 28.20
CA ALA A 233 5.28 10.17 29.19
C ALA A 233 4.91 8.71 28.89
N LYS A 234 5.28 8.17 27.72
CA LYS A 234 4.85 6.85 27.22
C LYS A 234 3.34 6.67 27.28
N THR A 235 2.58 7.64 26.78
CA THR A 235 1.12 7.59 26.73
C THR A 235 0.58 7.74 25.30
N ALA A 236 -0.52 7.03 25.05
CA ALA A 236 -1.29 7.12 23.82
C ALA A 236 -2.75 7.42 24.16
N THR A 237 -3.37 8.38 23.46
CA THR A 237 -4.77 8.76 23.66
C THR A 237 -5.58 8.26 22.47
N PHE A 238 -6.66 7.55 22.78
CA PHE A 238 -7.62 7.04 21.82
C PHE A 238 -8.98 7.70 21.99
N GLU A 239 -9.58 8.09 20.89
CA GLU A 239 -10.99 8.45 20.81
C GLU A 239 -11.81 7.17 20.74
N THR A 240 -12.78 7.02 21.64
CA THR A 240 -13.67 5.87 21.77
C THR A 240 -15.13 6.32 21.75
N ILE A 241 -16.08 5.38 21.71
CA ILE A 241 -17.51 5.69 21.81
C ILE A 241 -17.91 6.33 23.15
N GLU A 242 -17.10 6.13 24.20
CA GLU A 242 -17.33 6.66 25.55
C GLU A 242 -16.57 7.96 25.82
N GLY A 243 -15.76 8.42 24.87
CA GLY A 243 -14.89 9.60 25.00
C GLY A 243 -13.42 9.29 24.78
N ALA A 244 -12.54 10.17 25.26
CA ALA A 244 -11.09 9.97 25.12
C ALA A 244 -10.54 9.10 26.25
N GLU A 245 -9.78 8.06 25.89
CA GLU A 245 -9.04 7.19 26.81
C GLU A 245 -7.53 7.38 26.61
N THR A 246 -6.79 7.67 27.70
CA THR A 246 -5.33 7.74 27.68
C THR A 246 -4.75 6.54 28.42
N VAL A 247 -3.85 5.81 27.75
CA VAL A 247 -3.21 4.61 28.27
C VAL A 247 -1.69 4.70 28.16
N THR A 248 -1.00 4.01 29.06
CA THR A 248 0.47 3.87 28.99
C THR A 248 0.87 2.73 28.07
N PHE A 249 2.07 2.79 27.50
CA PHE A 249 2.66 1.73 26.70
C PHE A 249 4.16 1.58 26.94
N ASP A 250 4.68 0.39 26.69
CA ASP A 250 6.12 0.15 26.56
C ASP A 250 6.53 0.07 25.09
N MET A 251 5.61 -0.42 24.25
CA MET A 251 5.73 -0.40 22.78
C MET A 251 4.42 0.07 22.14
N LEU A 252 4.52 1.01 21.22
CA LEU A 252 3.40 1.46 20.38
C LEU A 252 3.76 1.34 18.89
N HIS A 253 3.11 0.44 18.18
CA HIS A 253 3.12 0.41 16.72
C HIS A 253 1.98 1.28 16.19
N ALA A 254 2.30 2.52 15.83
CA ALA A 254 1.33 3.51 15.38
C ALA A 254 1.17 3.52 13.86
N VAL A 255 -0.07 3.65 13.39
CA VAL A 255 -0.39 3.86 11.97
C VAL A 255 -1.27 5.11 11.85
N PRO A 256 -0.84 6.15 11.10
CA PRO A 256 -1.60 7.38 10.96
C PRO A 256 -2.73 7.22 9.95
N PRO A 257 -3.69 8.15 9.91
CA PRO A 257 -4.61 8.30 8.79
C PRO A 257 -3.86 8.40 7.46
N GLN A 258 -4.47 7.92 6.39
CA GLN A 258 -3.86 7.90 5.07
C GLN A 258 -4.75 8.64 4.08
N VAL A 259 -4.17 9.59 3.36
CA VAL A 259 -4.89 10.56 2.54
C VAL A 259 -4.27 10.65 1.14
N ALA A 260 -5.02 11.21 0.20
CA ALA A 260 -4.47 11.53 -1.11
C ALA A 260 -3.33 12.57 -0.98
N PRO A 261 -2.30 12.53 -1.84
CA PRO A 261 -1.30 13.58 -1.90
C PRO A 261 -1.94 14.96 -2.15
N ASP A 262 -1.48 16.00 -1.46
CA ASP A 262 -2.11 17.32 -1.45
C ASP A 262 -2.25 17.96 -2.84
N PHE A 263 -1.22 17.80 -3.70
CA PHE A 263 -1.27 18.31 -5.06
C PHE A 263 -2.35 17.63 -5.93
N LEU A 264 -2.64 16.35 -5.64
CA LEU A 264 -3.72 15.59 -6.27
C LEU A 264 -5.08 16.00 -5.69
N ALA A 265 -5.20 16.03 -4.37
CA ALA A 265 -6.46 16.36 -3.69
C ALA A 265 -7.02 17.75 -4.07
N ARG A 266 -6.12 18.71 -4.39
CA ARG A 266 -6.50 20.06 -4.85
C ARG A 266 -6.67 20.18 -6.36
N SER A 267 -6.53 19.09 -7.12
CA SER A 267 -6.54 19.12 -8.58
C SER A 267 -7.93 18.88 -9.17
N PRO A 268 -8.16 19.27 -10.43
CA PRO A 268 -9.38 18.91 -11.15
C PRO A 268 -9.57 17.41 -11.38
N LEU A 269 -8.53 16.60 -11.14
CA LEU A 269 -8.56 15.14 -11.28
C LEU A 269 -9.09 14.41 -10.04
N ALA A 270 -9.25 15.13 -8.92
CA ALA A 270 -9.65 14.54 -7.66
C ALA A 270 -11.17 14.30 -7.58
N GLN A 271 -11.53 13.16 -7.00
CA GLN A 271 -12.88 12.93 -6.50
C GLN A 271 -13.12 13.84 -5.29
N ALA A 272 -14.21 14.59 -5.29
CA ALA A 272 -14.49 15.66 -4.33
C ALA A 272 -14.39 15.21 -2.86
N ASP A 273 -14.96 14.05 -2.52
CA ASP A 273 -15.06 13.59 -1.12
C ASP A 273 -13.77 12.98 -0.59
N SER A 274 -12.95 12.36 -1.45
CA SER A 274 -11.79 11.57 -1.03
C SER A 274 -10.44 12.20 -1.37
N GLY A 275 -10.40 13.11 -2.34
CA GLY A 275 -9.18 13.70 -2.87
C GLY A 275 -8.32 12.75 -3.73
N PHE A 276 -8.67 11.48 -3.84
CA PHE A 276 -8.00 10.53 -4.74
C PHE A 276 -8.39 10.79 -6.19
N VAL A 277 -7.54 10.36 -7.15
CA VAL A 277 -7.86 10.52 -8.58
C VAL A 277 -9.15 9.79 -8.90
N GLU A 278 -10.11 10.54 -9.46
CA GLU A 278 -11.43 10.02 -9.85
C GLU A 278 -11.28 9.09 -11.05
N VAL A 279 -11.74 7.85 -10.91
CA VAL A 279 -11.72 6.88 -12.02
C VAL A 279 -12.95 5.98 -12.01
N ASP A 280 -13.35 5.53 -13.18
CA ASP A 280 -14.25 4.38 -13.29
C ASP A 280 -13.58 3.14 -12.72
N LYS A 281 -14.26 2.44 -11.82
CA LYS A 281 -13.69 1.34 -11.05
C LYS A 281 -13.27 0.13 -11.89
N HIS A 282 -13.79 0.01 -13.11
CA HIS A 282 -13.50 -1.11 -14.01
C HIS A 282 -12.44 -0.76 -15.04
N THR A 283 -12.58 0.36 -15.74
CA THR A 283 -11.64 0.77 -16.80
C THR A 283 -10.41 1.50 -16.27
N LEU A 284 -10.47 2.03 -15.05
CA LEU A 284 -9.47 2.90 -14.43
C LEU A 284 -9.24 4.22 -15.17
N GLN A 285 -10.17 4.59 -16.08
CA GLN A 285 -10.18 5.83 -16.83
C GLN A 285 -10.90 6.92 -16.03
N HIS A 286 -10.42 8.15 -16.12
CA HIS A 286 -11.08 9.30 -15.51
C HIS A 286 -12.40 9.60 -16.24
N PRO A 287 -13.55 9.81 -15.53
CA PRO A 287 -14.86 9.96 -16.19
C PRO A 287 -15.00 11.23 -17.03
N ARG A 288 -14.30 12.32 -16.69
CA ARG A 288 -14.35 13.60 -17.41
C ARG A 288 -13.25 13.79 -18.43
N PHE A 289 -12.08 13.17 -18.24
CA PHE A 289 -10.89 13.32 -19.09
C PHE A 289 -10.50 11.98 -19.68
N ALA A 290 -10.95 11.72 -20.90
CA ALA A 290 -10.80 10.42 -21.55
C ALA A 290 -9.34 9.97 -21.76
N ASN A 291 -8.38 10.90 -21.75
CA ASN A 291 -6.95 10.62 -21.86
C ASN A 291 -6.23 10.60 -20.49
N VAL A 292 -6.97 10.47 -19.38
CA VAL A 292 -6.40 10.37 -18.02
C VAL A 292 -6.81 9.04 -17.41
N PHE A 293 -5.84 8.36 -16.81
CA PHE A 293 -6.01 7.12 -16.06
C PHE A 293 -5.43 7.25 -14.66
N GLY A 294 -5.97 6.52 -13.69
CA GLY A 294 -5.45 6.45 -12.34
C GLY A 294 -5.37 5.01 -11.85
N LEU A 295 -4.33 4.69 -11.05
CA LEU A 295 -4.19 3.37 -10.46
C LEU A 295 -3.41 3.36 -9.14
N GLY A 296 -3.40 2.18 -8.50
CA GLY A 296 -2.73 1.98 -7.22
C GLY A 296 -3.44 2.69 -6.08
N ASP A 297 -2.66 3.07 -5.08
CA ASP A 297 -3.22 3.68 -3.86
C ASP A 297 -3.78 5.09 -4.11
N ALA A 298 -3.38 5.74 -5.21
CA ALA A 298 -3.88 7.05 -5.61
C ALA A 298 -5.30 7.05 -6.20
N ALA A 299 -5.83 5.89 -6.64
CA ALA A 299 -7.13 5.80 -7.30
C ALA A 299 -8.29 5.80 -6.30
N SER A 300 -9.43 6.38 -6.68
CA SER A 300 -10.68 6.40 -5.91
C SER A 300 -11.42 5.06 -5.87
N THR A 301 -10.85 4.02 -6.48
CA THR A 301 -11.46 2.70 -6.53
C THR A 301 -11.67 2.08 -5.14
N PRO A 302 -12.82 1.39 -4.89
CA PRO A 302 -13.16 0.87 -3.56
C PRO A 302 -12.45 -0.44 -3.19
N ASN A 303 -11.47 -0.89 -3.98
CA ASN A 303 -10.68 -2.07 -3.67
C ASN A 303 -9.65 -1.83 -2.56
N ALA A 304 -9.13 -2.91 -2.00
CA ALA A 304 -8.00 -2.85 -1.08
C ALA A 304 -6.75 -2.23 -1.76
N LYS A 305 -6.19 -1.17 -1.18
CA LYS A 305 -4.97 -0.51 -1.65
C LYS A 305 -3.76 -1.39 -1.33
N THR A 306 -3.35 -2.21 -2.29
CA THR A 306 -2.26 -3.20 -2.13
C THR A 306 -1.36 -3.26 -3.36
N ALA A 307 -0.12 -3.72 -3.19
CA ALA A 307 0.77 -3.96 -4.33
C ALA A 307 0.21 -5.01 -5.31
N ALA A 308 -0.57 -5.97 -4.82
CA ALA A 308 -1.26 -6.96 -5.65
C ALA A 308 -2.35 -6.32 -6.53
N ALA A 309 -3.10 -5.34 -5.99
CA ALA A 309 -4.04 -4.54 -6.76
C ALA A 309 -3.33 -3.73 -7.85
N ALA A 310 -2.29 -2.98 -7.50
CA ALA A 310 -1.49 -2.22 -8.47
C ALA A 310 -0.90 -3.12 -9.57
N ARG A 311 -0.44 -4.34 -9.19
CA ARG A 311 0.07 -5.34 -10.14
C ARG A 311 -0.97 -5.76 -11.17
N LYS A 312 -2.25 -5.89 -10.77
CA LYS A 312 -3.34 -6.26 -11.69
C LYS A 312 -3.87 -5.05 -12.47
N GLN A 313 -3.88 -3.87 -11.87
CA GLN A 313 -4.32 -2.63 -12.50
C GLN A 313 -3.36 -2.14 -13.60
N ALA A 314 -2.05 -2.25 -13.41
CA ALA A 314 -1.05 -1.72 -14.34
C ALA A 314 -1.19 -2.24 -15.77
N PRO A 315 -1.32 -3.55 -16.07
CA PRO A 315 -1.54 -4.03 -17.43
C PRO A 315 -2.92 -3.65 -18.00
N ILE A 316 -3.94 -3.50 -17.15
CA ILE A 316 -5.27 -3.03 -17.56
C ILE A 316 -5.19 -1.58 -18.04
N VAL A 317 -4.55 -0.71 -17.25
CA VAL A 317 -4.30 0.68 -17.65
C VAL A 317 -3.48 0.74 -18.94
N ALA A 318 -2.44 -0.11 -19.07
CA ALA A 318 -1.62 -0.13 -20.29
C ALA A 318 -2.43 -0.50 -21.54
N VAL A 319 -3.29 -1.51 -21.47
CA VAL A 319 -4.17 -1.90 -22.60
C VAL A 319 -5.16 -0.80 -22.92
N ASN A 320 -5.83 -0.24 -21.91
CA ASN A 320 -6.84 0.80 -22.07
C ASN A 320 -6.23 2.12 -22.59
N ALA A 321 -5.06 2.51 -22.08
CA ALA A 321 -4.32 3.68 -22.53
C ALA A 321 -3.95 3.59 -24.02
N LEU A 322 -3.43 2.43 -24.46
CA LEU A 322 -3.12 2.22 -25.87
C LEU A 322 -4.35 2.24 -26.74
N ALA A 323 -5.48 1.67 -26.30
CA ALA A 323 -6.74 1.75 -27.02
C ALA A 323 -7.19 3.20 -27.21
N VAL A 324 -7.11 4.03 -26.16
CA VAL A 324 -7.47 5.45 -26.21
C VAL A 324 -6.54 6.22 -27.15
N LEU A 325 -5.23 5.99 -27.11
CA LEU A 325 -4.27 6.60 -28.06
C LEU A 325 -4.59 6.24 -29.53
N ASP A 326 -5.16 5.05 -29.76
CA ASP A 326 -5.60 4.59 -31.08
C ASP A 326 -7.05 5.01 -31.43
N GLY A 327 -7.68 5.89 -30.64
CA GLY A 327 -9.05 6.36 -30.83
C GLY A 327 -10.14 5.33 -30.54
N ARG A 328 -9.81 4.28 -29.78
CA ARG A 328 -10.74 3.20 -29.38
C ARG A 328 -11.17 3.35 -27.92
N LYS A 329 -12.29 2.73 -27.56
CA LYS A 329 -12.74 2.65 -26.16
C LYS A 329 -11.85 1.70 -25.34
N PRO A 330 -11.70 1.92 -24.02
CA PRO A 330 -11.01 1.01 -23.10
C PRO A 330 -11.62 -0.40 -23.12
N PRO A 331 -10.90 -1.45 -23.56
CA PRO A 331 -11.47 -2.80 -23.64
C PRO A 331 -11.25 -3.64 -22.38
N ALA A 332 -10.29 -3.32 -21.53
CA ALA A 332 -9.91 -4.15 -20.39
C ALA A 332 -10.59 -3.70 -19.10
N LEU A 333 -11.02 -4.68 -18.29
CA LEU A 333 -11.77 -4.42 -17.05
C LEU A 333 -11.05 -4.96 -15.83
N TYR A 334 -11.01 -4.15 -14.78
CA TYR A 334 -10.53 -4.50 -13.46
C TYR A 334 -11.70 -5.02 -12.60
N ASP A 335 -11.49 -6.12 -11.90
CA ASP A 335 -12.48 -6.81 -11.06
C ASP A 335 -12.39 -6.49 -9.57
N GLY A 336 -11.59 -5.47 -9.20
CA GLY A 336 -11.38 -5.09 -7.82
C GLY A 336 -10.39 -5.95 -7.04
N TYR A 337 -9.69 -6.88 -7.72
CA TYR A 337 -8.76 -7.80 -7.07
C TYR A 337 -7.72 -7.08 -6.21
N GLY A 338 -7.63 -7.51 -4.96
CA GLY A 338 -6.57 -7.20 -4.03
C GLY A 338 -6.15 -8.45 -3.28
N SER A 339 -4.96 -8.41 -2.72
CA SER A 339 -4.48 -9.50 -1.88
C SER A 339 -3.77 -8.95 -0.65
N CYS A 340 -4.08 -9.53 0.49
CA CYS A 340 -3.45 -9.25 1.77
C CYS A 340 -2.98 -10.58 2.38
N PRO A 341 -1.73 -11.00 2.14
CA PRO A 341 -1.16 -12.17 2.82
C PRO A 341 -0.96 -11.85 4.30
N LEU A 342 -1.92 -12.25 5.15
CA LEU A 342 -1.93 -11.99 6.58
C LEU A 342 -0.99 -12.97 7.28
N THR A 343 0.19 -12.51 7.67
CA THR A 343 1.17 -13.28 8.43
C THR A 343 0.69 -13.42 9.88
N VAL A 344 0.24 -14.61 10.26
CA VAL A 344 -0.34 -14.89 11.58
C VAL A 344 0.65 -15.54 12.55
N GLU A 345 1.66 -16.21 12.02
CA GLU A 345 2.84 -16.72 12.73
C GLU A 345 4.00 -16.91 11.75
N ARG A 346 5.20 -17.12 12.20
CA ARG A 346 6.32 -17.54 11.35
C ARG A 346 5.99 -18.89 10.69
N GLY A 347 6.13 -18.93 9.37
CA GLY A 347 5.80 -20.12 8.58
C GLY A 347 4.35 -20.27 8.17
N ARG A 348 3.40 -19.39 8.59
CA ARG A 348 2.00 -19.50 8.20
C ARG A 348 1.33 -18.17 7.89
N ILE A 349 0.55 -18.18 6.82
CA ILE A 349 -0.19 -17.02 6.31
C ILE A 349 -1.63 -17.41 5.96
N VAL A 350 -2.57 -16.57 6.35
CA VAL A 350 -3.91 -16.53 5.79
C VAL A 350 -3.83 -15.69 4.52
N LEU A 351 -4.04 -16.30 3.35
CA LEU A 351 -3.90 -15.64 2.05
C LEU A 351 -5.22 -15.01 1.62
N ALA A 352 -5.51 -13.83 2.12
CA ALA A 352 -6.72 -13.11 1.75
C ALA A 352 -6.61 -12.56 0.33
N GLU A 353 -7.45 -13.06 -0.59
CA GLU A 353 -7.56 -12.63 -1.97
C GLU A 353 -9.03 -12.37 -2.29
N PHE A 354 -9.35 -11.13 -2.65
CA PHE A 354 -10.74 -10.70 -2.82
C PHE A 354 -10.84 -9.54 -3.81
N GLY A 355 -12.01 -9.37 -4.37
CA GLY A 355 -12.38 -8.29 -5.28
C GLY A 355 -13.40 -7.34 -4.66
N TYR A 356 -14.14 -6.66 -5.54
CA TYR A 356 -15.23 -5.79 -5.11
C TYR A 356 -16.26 -6.55 -4.29
N ASP A 357 -16.87 -5.86 -3.34
CA ASP A 357 -17.92 -6.38 -2.45
C ASP A 357 -17.50 -7.60 -1.63
N GLY A 358 -16.18 -7.76 -1.39
CA GLY A 358 -15.63 -8.88 -0.61
C GLY A 358 -15.67 -10.23 -1.33
N LYS A 359 -15.96 -10.27 -2.63
CA LYS A 359 -15.98 -11.50 -3.43
C LYS A 359 -14.61 -12.18 -3.38
N LEU A 360 -14.57 -13.44 -2.98
CA LEU A 360 -13.33 -14.22 -2.95
C LEU A 360 -12.82 -14.47 -4.37
N LEU A 361 -11.55 -14.17 -4.60
CA LEU A 361 -10.86 -14.32 -5.89
C LEU A 361 -9.53 -15.06 -5.71
N PRO A 362 -9.53 -16.33 -5.28
CA PRO A 362 -8.32 -17.08 -5.01
C PRO A 362 -7.51 -17.32 -6.28
N SER A 363 -6.19 -17.09 -6.22
CA SER A 363 -5.25 -17.35 -7.32
C SER A 363 -4.91 -18.83 -7.46
N PHE A 364 -5.14 -19.63 -6.42
CA PHE A 364 -4.81 -21.05 -6.39
C PHE A 364 -6.07 -21.91 -6.13
N PRO A 365 -6.10 -23.14 -6.65
CA PRO A 365 -7.16 -24.08 -6.31
C PRO A 365 -7.20 -24.34 -4.78
N ARG A 366 -8.40 -24.42 -4.21
CA ARG A 366 -8.59 -24.54 -2.76
C ARG A 366 -7.94 -25.80 -2.16
N TRP A 367 -7.82 -26.86 -2.94
CA TRP A 367 -7.12 -28.08 -2.50
C TRP A 367 -5.62 -27.90 -2.35
N LEU A 368 -5.01 -26.91 -3.03
CA LEU A 368 -3.59 -26.57 -2.92
C LEU A 368 -3.35 -25.51 -1.84
N ILE A 369 -4.11 -24.42 -1.88
CA ILE A 369 -4.07 -23.35 -0.89
C ILE A 369 -5.50 -22.92 -0.58
N ASP A 370 -6.00 -23.29 0.60
CA ASP A 370 -7.21 -22.68 1.16
C ASP A 370 -6.83 -21.36 1.83
N GLY A 371 -7.01 -20.26 1.11
CA GLY A 371 -6.62 -18.93 1.58
C GLY A 371 -7.33 -18.47 2.87
N THR A 372 -8.46 -19.11 3.23
CA THR A 372 -9.19 -18.82 4.48
C THR A 372 -8.54 -19.45 5.73
N LYS A 373 -7.49 -20.25 5.55
CA LYS A 373 -6.78 -20.95 6.63
C LYS A 373 -5.29 -20.61 6.62
N PRO A 374 -4.62 -20.67 7.78
CA PRO A 374 -3.18 -20.49 7.87
C PRO A 374 -2.44 -21.60 7.11
N HIS A 375 -1.59 -21.24 6.13
CA HIS A 375 -0.94 -22.20 5.25
C HIS A 375 0.56 -21.94 5.08
N ARG A 376 1.38 -23.02 5.08
CA ARG A 376 2.85 -22.92 4.91
C ARG A 376 3.26 -22.54 3.50
N LEU A 377 2.54 -23.00 2.45
CA LEU A 377 2.84 -22.59 1.07
C LEU A 377 2.62 -21.10 0.85
N SER A 378 1.62 -20.53 1.54
CA SER A 378 1.38 -19.08 1.51
C SER A 378 2.53 -18.29 2.15
N TRP A 379 3.21 -18.87 3.16
CA TRP A 379 4.42 -18.29 3.72
C TRP A 379 5.56 -18.28 2.70
N LEU A 380 5.87 -19.42 2.07
CA LEU A 380 6.90 -19.51 1.02
C LEU A 380 6.60 -18.57 -0.16
N LEU A 381 5.31 -18.45 -0.53
CA LEU A 381 4.88 -17.47 -1.52
C LEU A 381 5.26 -16.05 -1.09
N LYS A 382 4.99 -15.67 0.17
CA LYS A 382 5.22 -14.31 0.69
C LYS A 382 6.71 -14.03 0.93
N SER A 383 7.46 -14.98 1.48
CA SER A 383 8.87 -14.77 1.87
C SER A 383 9.82 -14.82 0.66
N GLU A 384 9.52 -15.68 -0.34
CA GLU A 384 10.44 -15.93 -1.44
C GLU A 384 9.89 -15.47 -2.79
N ALA A 385 8.71 -15.98 -3.17
CA ALA A 385 8.21 -15.79 -4.52
C ALA A 385 7.71 -14.36 -4.80
N LEU A 386 6.95 -13.73 -3.88
CA LEU A 386 6.40 -12.39 -4.11
C LEU A 386 7.47 -11.30 -4.23
N PRO A 387 8.55 -11.26 -3.42
CA PRO A 387 9.65 -10.31 -3.65
C PRO A 387 10.32 -10.51 -5.01
N TRP A 388 10.57 -11.76 -5.40
CA TRP A 388 11.17 -12.06 -6.71
C TRP A 388 10.24 -11.64 -7.86
N ILE A 389 8.93 -11.97 -7.78
CA ILE A 389 7.91 -11.57 -8.76
C ILE A 389 7.82 -10.04 -8.85
N TYR A 390 7.92 -9.33 -7.72
CA TYR A 390 7.89 -7.89 -7.71
C TYR A 390 9.05 -7.29 -8.51
N TRP A 391 10.28 -7.64 -8.14
CA TRP A 391 11.48 -7.06 -8.73
C TRP A 391 11.75 -7.50 -10.18
N ASN A 392 11.51 -8.77 -10.49
CA ASN A 392 11.88 -9.36 -11.77
C ASN A 392 10.68 -9.62 -12.69
N GLY A 393 9.47 -9.59 -12.17
CA GLY A 393 8.24 -9.76 -12.91
C GLY A 393 7.49 -8.44 -13.10
N MET A 394 6.83 -7.95 -12.04
CA MET A 394 5.93 -6.80 -12.08
C MET A 394 6.61 -5.54 -12.64
N LEU A 395 7.77 -5.15 -12.09
CA LEU A 395 8.49 -3.95 -12.52
C LEU A 395 9.16 -4.09 -13.90
N LYS A 396 9.20 -5.30 -14.46
CA LYS A 396 9.71 -5.60 -15.81
C LYS A 396 8.59 -5.87 -16.82
N GLY A 397 7.32 -5.62 -16.45
CA GLY A 397 6.16 -5.80 -17.33
C GLY A 397 5.81 -7.26 -17.64
N HIS A 398 6.22 -8.21 -16.80
CA HIS A 398 5.76 -9.60 -16.91
C HIS A 398 4.42 -9.76 -16.18
N GLU A 399 3.41 -10.21 -16.91
CA GLU A 399 2.00 -10.23 -16.50
C GLU A 399 1.52 -11.65 -16.10
N TRP A 400 2.39 -12.41 -15.44
CA TRP A 400 2.03 -13.76 -14.98
C TRP A 400 0.82 -13.71 -14.04
N LEU A 401 -0.22 -14.48 -14.36
CA LEU A 401 -1.50 -14.56 -13.64
C LEU A 401 -2.30 -13.23 -13.56
N VAL A 402 -1.89 -12.18 -14.29
CA VAL A 402 -2.58 -10.88 -14.28
C VAL A 402 -2.82 -10.31 -15.68
N LYS A 403 -2.79 -11.14 -16.72
CA LYS A 403 -3.14 -10.69 -18.08
C LYS A 403 -4.55 -10.07 -18.07
N PRO A 404 -4.71 -8.89 -18.67
CA PRO A 404 -6.03 -8.27 -18.80
C PRO A 404 -7.00 -9.19 -19.54
N LYS A 405 -8.25 -9.21 -19.08
CA LYS A 405 -9.36 -9.79 -19.82
C LYS A 405 -10.01 -8.63 -20.56
N GLU A 406 -10.08 -8.71 -21.87
CA GLU A 406 -10.80 -7.75 -22.68
C GLU A 406 -12.29 -8.09 -22.67
N ALA A 407 -13.15 -7.07 -22.58
CA ALA A 407 -14.57 -7.24 -22.76
C ALA A 407 -14.83 -7.66 -24.22
N ALA A 408 -15.70 -8.66 -24.40
CA ALA A 408 -16.08 -9.16 -25.70
C ALA A 408 -16.88 -8.13 -26.49
#